data_8096b1961b8bb17501a134fc719e9248
#
_entry.id   8096b1961b8bb17501a134fc719e9248
#
_cell.length_a   1.000
_cell.length_b   1.000
_cell.length_c   1.000
_cell.angle_alpha   90.00
_cell.angle_beta   90.00
_cell.angle_gamma   90.00
#
_symmetry.space_group_name_H-M   'P 1'
#
loop_
_entity.id
_entity.type
_entity.pdbx_description
1 polymer ?
#
loop_
_entity_poly.entity_id
_entity_poly.type
_entity_poly.pdbx_seq_one_letter_code
_entity_poly.pdbx_strand_id
1 'polypeptide(L)'
;MILSTSVINPNKKRFKKAVISYTLITIFLFVFSRIYEAFSFGETSIYMHYLFAVPLIGGILLAIFLKVLPHFSRISLNLWNSAIAIITAGTLFRGIVNLSGRSTTLDAPYWYVGIAFAVLAILSIFIQNNPLKNTKRVTQTNHKEVYRKA
;
A
#
# COMPACT_ATOMS: atom_id res chain seq x y z
N MET A 1 1.14 -37.21 22.25
CA MET A 1 1.16 -35.75 22.40
C MET A 1 1.11 -35.16 21.01
N ILE A 2 -0.08 -34.80 20.51
CA ILE A 2 -0.29 -34.32 19.15
C ILE A 2 -0.10 -32.81 19.19
N LEU A 3 1.05 -32.34 18.72
CA LEU A 3 1.29 -30.90 18.45
C LEU A 3 0.34 -30.48 17.36
N SER A 4 -0.77 -29.85 17.75
CA SER A 4 -1.69 -29.18 16.87
C SER A 4 -0.96 -28.00 16.20
N THR A 5 -0.35 -28.25 15.05
CA THR A 5 0.19 -27.22 14.18
C THR A 5 -1.02 -26.47 13.61
N SER A 6 -1.46 -25.43 14.29
CA SER A 6 -2.47 -24.52 13.75
C SER A 6 -1.92 -23.97 12.43
N VAL A 7 -2.52 -24.40 11.33
CA VAL A 7 -2.22 -23.88 9.98
C VAL A 7 -2.57 -22.39 10.01
N ILE A 8 -1.59 -21.57 10.33
CA ILE A 8 -1.74 -20.12 10.34
C ILE A 8 -1.91 -19.70 8.88
N ASN A 9 -3.13 -19.38 8.51
CA ASN A 9 -3.47 -18.93 7.17
C ASN A 9 -2.56 -17.71 6.80
N PRO A 10 -1.66 -17.84 5.82
CA PRO A 10 -0.66 -16.83 5.48
C PRO A 10 -1.28 -15.46 5.14
N ASN A 11 -2.52 -15.44 4.67
CA ASN A 11 -3.25 -14.22 4.35
C ASN A 11 -3.68 -13.48 5.63
N LYS A 12 -4.08 -14.17 6.70
CA LYS A 12 -4.39 -13.54 7.99
C LYS A 12 -3.17 -12.83 8.59
N LYS A 13 -1.99 -13.45 8.48
CA LYS A 13 -0.74 -12.86 8.99
C LYS A 13 -0.34 -11.60 8.22
N ARG A 14 -0.50 -11.61 6.89
CA ARG A 14 -0.24 -10.44 6.02
C ARG A 14 -1.22 -9.32 6.30
N PHE A 15 -2.50 -9.62 6.41
CA PHE A 15 -3.56 -8.66 6.75
C PHE A 15 -3.27 -7.97 8.08
N LYS A 16 -3.02 -8.73 9.15
CA LYS A 16 -2.71 -8.18 10.47
C LYS A 16 -1.48 -7.27 10.43
N LYS A 17 -0.41 -7.70 9.74
CA LYS A 17 0.82 -6.89 9.61
C LYS A 17 0.57 -5.60 8.85
N ALA A 18 -0.18 -5.62 7.75
CA ALA A 18 -0.53 -4.44 6.98
C ALA A 18 -1.35 -3.45 7.81
N VAL A 19 -2.41 -3.91 8.47
CA VAL A 19 -3.26 -3.07 9.32
C VAL A 19 -2.43 -2.39 10.42
N ILE A 20 -1.61 -3.14 11.14
CA ILE A 20 -0.75 -2.58 12.21
C ILE A 20 0.21 -1.53 11.65
N SER A 21 0.87 -1.80 10.51
CA SER A 21 1.81 -0.86 9.90
C SER A 21 1.13 0.44 9.47
N TYR A 22 0.00 0.36 8.79
CA TYR A 22 -0.74 1.54 8.35
C TYR A 22 -1.32 2.34 9.52
N THR A 23 -1.82 1.68 10.56
CA THR A 23 -2.29 2.34 11.78
C THR A 23 -1.16 3.10 12.47
N LEU A 24 0.02 2.48 12.61
CA LEU A 24 1.19 3.13 13.19
C LEU A 24 1.64 4.37 12.41
N ILE A 25 1.74 4.24 11.07
CA ILE A 25 2.10 5.36 10.20
C ILE A 25 1.05 6.48 10.29
N THR A 26 -0.23 6.15 10.31
CA THR A 26 -1.32 7.13 10.43
C THR A 26 -1.25 7.89 11.74
N ILE A 27 -1.04 7.20 12.87
CA ILE A 27 -0.88 7.82 14.19
C ILE A 27 0.36 8.72 14.22
N PHE A 28 1.48 8.22 13.70
CA PHE A 28 2.72 9.00 13.62
C PHE A 28 2.53 10.29 12.82
N LEU A 29 1.95 10.22 11.62
CA LEU A 29 1.72 11.39 10.78
C LEU A 29 0.67 12.34 11.36
N PHE A 30 -0.32 11.81 12.09
CA PHE A 30 -1.28 12.65 12.81
C PHE A 30 -0.57 13.49 13.89
N VAL A 31 0.22 12.85 14.74
CA VAL A 31 0.99 13.56 15.79
C VAL A 31 1.98 14.54 15.17
N PHE A 32 2.71 14.10 14.15
CA PHE A 32 3.67 14.94 13.41
C PHE A 32 3.00 16.19 12.82
N SER A 33 1.86 16.03 12.17
CA SER A 33 1.06 17.12 11.61
C SER A 33 0.69 18.15 12.68
N ARG A 34 0.22 17.70 13.85
CA ARG A 34 -0.16 18.60 14.95
C ARG A 34 1.02 19.34 15.55
N ILE A 35 2.13 18.66 15.75
CA ILE A 35 3.35 19.28 16.23
C ILE A 35 3.83 20.36 15.26
N TYR A 36 3.85 20.04 13.97
CA TYR A 36 4.34 20.94 12.94
C TYR A 36 3.45 22.19 12.78
N GLU A 37 2.12 22.02 12.83
CA GLU A 37 1.15 23.14 12.82
C GLU A 37 1.32 24.04 14.04
N ALA A 38 1.62 23.49 15.21
CA ALA A 38 1.84 24.28 16.44
C ALA A 38 3.07 25.19 16.34
N PHE A 39 4.08 24.81 15.56
CA PHE A 39 5.28 25.62 15.34
C PHE A 39 5.17 26.59 14.15
N SER A 40 4.09 26.58 13.40
CA SER A 40 3.95 27.36 12.16
C SER A 40 3.48 28.81 12.35
N PHE A 41 3.50 29.35 13.57
CA PHE A 41 3.16 30.75 13.86
C PHE A 41 1.79 31.22 13.33
N GLY A 42 0.80 30.30 13.28
CA GLY A 42 -0.58 30.62 12.85
C GLY A 42 -0.87 30.38 11.37
N GLU A 43 0.12 30.03 10.57
CA GLU A 43 -0.11 29.55 9.21
C GLU A 43 -0.72 28.16 9.22
N THR A 44 -1.74 27.95 8.41
CA THR A 44 -2.42 26.64 8.29
C THR A 44 -2.32 26.10 6.87
N SER A 45 -2.04 24.81 6.75
CA SER A 45 -2.03 24.11 5.47
C SER A 45 -2.98 22.94 5.47
N ILE A 46 -3.94 22.94 4.53
CA ILE A 46 -4.87 21.82 4.34
C ILE A 46 -4.10 20.50 4.11
N TYR A 47 -3.00 20.56 3.35
CA TYR A 47 -2.18 19.38 3.07
C TYR A 47 -1.51 18.82 4.31
N MET A 48 -1.04 19.68 5.21
CA MET A 48 -0.44 19.27 6.47
C MET A 48 -1.50 18.74 7.42
N HIS A 49 -2.63 19.43 7.52
CA HIS A 49 -3.73 19.06 8.38
C HIS A 49 -4.29 17.67 8.08
N TYR A 50 -4.42 17.32 6.80
CA TYR A 50 -4.93 16.02 6.34
C TYR A 50 -3.85 15.02 5.92
N LEU A 51 -2.59 15.26 6.29
CA LEU A 51 -1.46 14.40 5.95
C LEU A 51 -1.70 12.92 6.34
N PHE A 52 -2.29 12.69 7.52
CA PHE A 52 -2.60 11.36 8.04
C PHE A 52 -3.71 10.64 7.24
N ALA A 53 -4.54 11.37 6.50
CA ALA A 53 -5.64 10.79 5.73
C ALA A 53 -5.13 9.92 4.56
N VAL A 54 -3.98 10.25 3.98
CA VAL A 54 -3.39 9.47 2.86
C VAL A 54 -3.09 8.03 3.26
N PRO A 55 -2.28 7.74 4.30
CA PRO A 55 -2.04 6.36 4.71
C PRO A 55 -3.28 5.72 5.34
N LEU A 56 -4.17 6.47 5.96
CA LEU A 56 -5.42 5.95 6.49
C LEU A 56 -6.29 5.36 5.38
N ILE A 57 -6.59 6.15 4.36
CA ILE A 57 -7.39 5.72 3.21
C ILE A 57 -6.68 4.60 2.45
N GLY A 58 -5.37 4.74 2.19
CA GLY A 58 -4.56 3.73 1.53
C GLY A 58 -4.53 2.40 2.28
N GLY A 59 -4.48 2.45 3.62
CA GLY A 59 -4.52 1.28 4.49
C GLY A 59 -5.88 0.59 4.50
N ILE A 60 -6.97 1.37 4.54
CA ILE A 60 -8.35 0.85 4.47
C ILE A 60 -8.57 0.14 3.11
N LEU A 61 -8.20 0.79 2.00
CA LEU A 61 -8.32 0.20 0.67
C LEU A 61 -7.50 -1.10 0.55
N LEU A 62 -6.27 -1.10 1.06
CA LEU A 62 -5.45 -2.31 1.08
C LEU A 62 -6.09 -3.43 1.92
N ALA A 63 -6.66 -3.10 3.07
CA ALA A 63 -7.35 -4.07 3.92
C ALA A 63 -8.56 -4.70 3.20
N ILE A 64 -9.31 -3.89 2.47
CA ILE A 64 -10.44 -4.35 1.63
C ILE A 64 -9.92 -5.27 0.53
N PHE A 65 -8.86 -4.88 -0.21
CA PHE A 65 -8.29 -5.71 -1.28
C PHE A 65 -7.78 -7.06 -0.74
N LEU A 66 -7.09 -7.08 0.39
CA LEU A 66 -6.61 -8.31 1.01
C LEU A 66 -7.75 -9.23 1.50
N LYS A 67 -8.90 -8.66 1.86
CA LYS A 67 -10.09 -9.42 2.29
C LYS A 67 -10.88 -9.98 1.11
N VAL A 68 -11.02 -9.21 0.05
CA VAL A 68 -11.83 -9.55 -1.13
C VAL A 68 -11.08 -10.45 -2.11
N LEU A 69 -9.75 -10.27 -2.25
CA LEU A 69 -8.92 -10.99 -3.21
C LEU A 69 -8.01 -12.02 -2.51
N PRO A 70 -8.36 -13.31 -2.55
CA PRO A 70 -7.59 -14.35 -1.86
C PRO A 70 -6.19 -14.59 -2.40
N HIS A 71 -5.90 -14.17 -3.64
CA HIS A 71 -4.61 -14.33 -4.34
C HIS A 71 -3.87 -13.01 -4.53
N PHE A 72 -3.79 -12.20 -3.48
CA PHE A 72 -3.06 -10.93 -3.55
C PHE A 72 -1.54 -11.17 -3.63
N SER A 73 -0.92 -10.76 -4.74
CA SER A 73 0.51 -10.93 -4.99
C SER A 73 1.37 -10.04 -4.09
N ARG A 74 2.60 -10.49 -3.83
CA ARG A 74 3.61 -9.65 -3.17
C ARG A 74 3.98 -8.42 -3.98
N ILE A 75 3.96 -8.54 -5.32
CA ILE A 75 4.28 -7.43 -6.24
C ILE A 75 3.21 -6.36 -6.14
N SER A 76 1.92 -6.73 -6.21
CA SER A 76 0.80 -5.78 -6.08
C SER A 76 0.83 -5.06 -4.73
N LEU A 77 1.19 -5.78 -3.64
CA LEU A 77 1.35 -5.21 -2.31
C LEU A 77 2.46 -4.16 -2.26
N ASN A 78 3.62 -4.46 -2.84
CA ASN A 78 4.75 -3.53 -2.86
C ASN A 78 4.45 -2.29 -3.72
N LEU A 79 3.83 -2.47 -4.90
CA LEU A 79 3.42 -1.36 -5.76
C LEU A 79 2.41 -0.45 -5.05
N TRP A 80 1.43 -1.03 -4.34
CA TRP A 80 0.47 -0.27 -3.56
C TRP A 80 1.13 0.54 -2.44
N ASN A 81 2.01 -0.11 -1.65
CA ASN A 81 2.73 0.55 -0.58
C ASN A 81 3.63 1.69 -1.11
N SER A 82 4.28 1.48 -2.25
CA SER A 82 5.08 2.52 -2.92
C SER A 82 4.22 3.70 -3.36
N ALA A 83 3.03 3.45 -3.94
CA ALA A 83 2.09 4.49 -4.33
C ALA A 83 1.70 5.37 -3.13
N ILE A 84 1.26 4.75 -2.03
CA ILE A 84 0.86 5.47 -0.81
C ILE A 84 2.03 6.24 -0.20
N ALA A 85 3.23 5.66 -0.18
CA ALA A 85 4.42 6.33 0.34
C ALA A 85 4.78 7.58 -0.48
N ILE A 86 4.74 7.48 -1.82
CA ILE A 86 5.04 8.59 -2.73
C ILE A 86 4.01 9.71 -2.58
N ILE A 87 2.71 9.38 -2.54
CA ILE A 87 1.64 10.37 -2.35
C ILE A 87 1.77 11.05 -0.98
N THR A 88 2.08 10.28 0.07
CA THR A 88 2.30 10.82 1.42
C THR A 88 3.49 11.79 1.43
N ALA A 89 4.60 11.43 0.78
CA ALA A 89 5.77 12.29 0.65
C ALA A 89 5.45 13.60 -0.09
N GLY A 90 4.69 13.53 -1.20
CA GLY A 90 4.24 14.71 -1.96
C GLY A 90 3.34 15.62 -1.12
N THR A 91 2.38 15.03 -0.38
CA THR A 91 1.49 15.76 0.52
C THR A 91 2.27 16.45 1.64
N LEU A 92 3.23 15.74 2.24
CA LEU A 92 4.11 16.29 3.27
C LEU A 92 4.94 17.46 2.73
N PHE A 93 5.58 17.27 1.58
CA PHE A 93 6.40 18.31 0.94
C PHE A 93 5.58 19.58 0.67
N ARG A 94 4.40 19.44 0.06
CA ARG A 94 3.50 20.57 -0.19
C ARG A 94 3.02 21.20 1.12
N GLY A 95 2.72 20.39 2.14
CA GLY A 95 2.32 20.87 3.45
C GLY A 95 3.38 21.75 4.11
N ILE A 96 4.65 21.32 4.09
CA ILE A 96 5.79 22.06 4.64
C ILE A 96 6.00 23.39 3.91
N VAL A 97 5.97 23.37 2.56
CA VAL A 97 6.17 24.58 1.78
C VAL A 97 5.04 25.59 2.00
N ASN A 98 3.79 25.14 2.07
CA ASN A 98 2.65 26.02 2.34
C ASN A 98 2.75 26.66 3.75
N LEU A 99 3.20 25.92 4.76
CA LEU A 99 3.42 26.44 6.11
C LEU A 99 4.59 27.45 6.18
N SER A 100 5.49 27.43 5.19
CA SER A 100 6.54 28.44 5.04
C SER A 100 6.05 29.71 4.33
N GLY A 101 4.75 29.89 4.11
CA GLY A 101 4.15 31.01 3.40
C GLY A 101 4.46 31.05 1.89
N ARG A 102 4.94 29.94 1.31
CA ARG A 102 5.27 29.82 -0.12
C ARG A 102 4.33 28.86 -0.82
N SER A 103 4.07 29.09 -2.09
CA SER A 103 3.41 28.14 -2.98
C SER A 103 4.44 27.42 -3.85
N THR A 104 4.24 26.14 -4.12
CA THR A 104 5.11 25.36 -5.00
C THR A 104 4.31 24.46 -5.93
N THR A 105 4.86 24.20 -7.08
CA THR A 105 4.37 23.18 -8.04
C THR A 105 5.33 22.00 -8.14
N LEU A 106 6.42 21.99 -7.35
CA LEU A 106 7.44 20.93 -7.33
C LEU A 106 6.92 19.63 -6.74
N ASP A 107 5.75 19.63 -6.13
CA ASP A 107 5.04 18.46 -5.67
C ASP A 107 4.33 17.67 -6.79
N ALA A 108 4.13 18.30 -7.96
CA ALA A 108 3.45 17.67 -9.09
C ALA A 108 4.01 16.30 -9.50
N PRO A 109 5.34 16.07 -9.60
CA PRO A 109 5.90 14.77 -9.92
C PRO A 109 5.48 13.66 -8.95
N TYR A 110 5.33 13.96 -7.66
CA TYR A 110 4.92 12.98 -6.65
C TYR A 110 3.49 12.47 -6.91
N TRP A 111 2.59 13.36 -7.34
CA TRP A 111 1.22 12.97 -7.67
C TRP A 111 1.17 12.08 -8.90
N TYR A 112 1.87 12.45 -9.99
CA TYR A 112 1.90 11.64 -11.22
C TYR A 112 2.51 10.26 -10.98
N VAL A 113 3.66 10.20 -10.31
CA VAL A 113 4.35 8.94 -10.02
C VAL A 113 3.53 8.09 -9.04
N GLY A 114 2.97 8.69 -7.99
CA GLY A 114 2.13 7.99 -7.03
C GLY A 114 0.89 7.36 -7.67
N ILE A 115 0.19 8.11 -8.53
CA ILE A 115 -0.97 7.60 -9.29
C ILE A 115 -0.54 6.50 -10.27
N ALA A 116 0.58 6.65 -10.97
CA ALA A 116 1.10 5.62 -11.85
C ALA A 116 1.36 4.30 -11.11
N PHE A 117 2.00 4.34 -9.94
CA PHE A 117 2.20 3.16 -9.11
C PHE A 117 0.89 2.55 -8.59
N ALA A 118 -0.10 3.37 -8.25
CA ALA A 118 -1.43 2.89 -7.84
C ALA A 118 -2.14 2.15 -8.99
N VAL A 119 -2.10 2.72 -10.19
CA VAL A 119 -2.65 2.09 -11.40
C VAL A 119 -1.94 0.77 -11.70
N LEU A 120 -0.61 0.74 -11.66
CA LEU A 120 0.18 -0.48 -11.85
C LEU A 120 -0.15 -1.55 -10.79
N ALA A 121 -0.39 -1.15 -9.54
CA ALA A 121 -0.82 -2.09 -8.50
C ALA A 121 -2.17 -2.72 -8.84
N ILE A 122 -3.14 -1.92 -9.26
CA ILE A 122 -4.48 -2.38 -9.65
C ILE A 122 -4.38 -3.29 -10.89
N LEU A 123 -3.67 -2.89 -11.94
CA LEU A 123 -3.45 -3.70 -13.14
C LEU A 123 -2.80 -5.04 -12.79
N SER A 124 -1.81 -5.05 -11.90
CA SER A 124 -1.16 -6.28 -11.44
C SER A 124 -2.14 -7.24 -10.75
N ILE A 125 -3.15 -6.73 -10.06
CA ILE A 125 -4.21 -7.53 -9.45
C ILE A 125 -5.08 -8.18 -10.54
N PHE A 126 -5.49 -7.41 -11.55
CA PHE A 126 -6.34 -7.91 -12.64
C PHE A 126 -5.62 -8.97 -13.49
N ILE A 127 -4.34 -8.78 -13.80
CA ILE A 127 -3.54 -9.74 -14.59
C ILE A 127 -3.41 -11.08 -13.86
N GLN A 128 -3.32 -11.07 -12.54
CA GLN A 128 -3.16 -12.30 -11.74
C GLN A 128 -4.47 -13.04 -11.51
N ASN A 129 -5.61 -12.36 -11.56
CA ASN A 129 -6.93 -12.97 -11.45
C ASN A 129 -7.42 -13.61 -12.76
N ASN A 130 -6.68 -13.47 -13.88
CA ASN A 130 -7.05 -14.12 -15.14
C ASN A 130 -6.84 -15.65 -15.08
N PRO A 131 -7.91 -16.46 -15.19
CA PRO A 131 -7.85 -17.92 -15.04
C PRO A 131 -7.00 -18.62 -16.09
N LEU A 132 -6.77 -17.99 -17.25
CA LEU A 132 -6.00 -18.53 -18.38
C LEU A 132 -4.52 -18.81 -18.07
N LYS A 133 -3.91 -18.14 -17.08
CA LYS A 133 -2.54 -18.39 -16.66
C LYS A 133 -2.39 -19.56 -15.70
N ASN A 134 -3.41 -19.89 -14.93
CA ASN A 134 -3.39 -21.00 -13.99
C ASN A 134 -3.43 -22.36 -14.71
N THR A 135 -4.17 -22.47 -15.79
CA THR A 135 -4.25 -23.70 -16.58
C THR A 135 -2.89 -24.08 -17.19
N LYS A 136 -2.14 -23.11 -17.70
CA LYS A 136 -0.78 -23.38 -18.27
C LYS A 136 0.23 -23.83 -17.22
N ARG A 137 0.15 -23.34 -15.96
CA ARG A 137 1.03 -23.78 -14.89
C ARG A 137 0.74 -25.22 -14.45
N VAL A 138 -0.52 -25.57 -14.30
CA VAL A 138 -0.94 -26.93 -13.91
C VAL A 138 -0.51 -27.94 -14.96
N THR A 139 -0.68 -27.62 -16.26
CA THR A 139 -0.25 -28.50 -17.36
C THR A 139 1.27 -28.68 -17.39
N GLN A 140 2.05 -27.64 -17.15
CA GLN A 140 3.51 -27.77 -17.10
C GLN A 140 4.03 -28.55 -15.90
N THR A 141 3.34 -28.46 -14.75
CA THR A 141 3.73 -29.20 -13.55
C THR A 141 3.44 -30.69 -13.73
N ASN A 142 2.29 -31.04 -14.27
CA ASN A 142 1.92 -32.41 -14.56
C ASN A 142 2.86 -33.03 -15.61
N HIS A 143 3.26 -32.29 -16.64
CA HIS A 143 4.21 -32.77 -17.64
C HIS A 143 5.58 -33.09 -17.02
N LYS A 144 6.08 -32.24 -16.12
CA LYS A 144 7.37 -32.44 -15.44
C LYS A 144 7.31 -33.63 -14.45
N GLU A 145 6.19 -33.87 -13.79
CA GLU A 145 6.05 -35.01 -12.89
C GLU A 145 5.98 -36.35 -13.65
N VAL A 146 5.35 -36.36 -14.81
CA VAL A 146 5.29 -37.57 -15.67
C VAL A 146 6.69 -37.96 -16.15
N TYR A 147 7.53 -37.01 -16.60
CA TYR A 147 8.90 -37.29 -17.02
C TYR A 147 9.85 -37.65 -15.87
N ARG A 148 9.50 -37.35 -14.64
CA ARG A 148 10.32 -37.68 -13.47
C ARG A 148 10.07 -39.10 -12.95
N LYS A 149 8.94 -39.68 -13.33
CA LYS A 149 8.52 -41.03 -12.93
C LYS A 149 8.75 -42.09 -14.01
N ALA A 150 9.13 -41.67 -15.22
CA ALA A 150 9.55 -42.53 -16.30
C ALA A 150 11.06 -42.70 -16.30
#